data_ab458f5542e6a24fe7c5e287519d0a53
#
_entry.id   ab458f5542e6a24fe7c5e287519d0a53
#
_cell.length_a   1.000
_cell.length_b   1.000
_cell.length_c   1.000
_cell.angle_alpha   90.00
_cell.angle_beta   90.00
_cell.angle_gamma   90.00
#
_symmetry.space_group_name_H-M   'P 1'
#
loop_
_entity.id
_entity.type
_entity.pdbx_description
1 polymer ?
#
loop_
_entity_poly.entity_id
_entity_poly.type
_entity_poly.pdbx_seq_one_letter_code
_entity_poly.pdbx_strand_id
1 'polypeptide(L)'
;MHRLVLRTGGIIHNTTLQPAFQMLFRKVTAYLDAVTEASRQEDGTALTHLFSYDCLSHGLGHQFARMDVRQAIRNNAAVKRVAHVPELLEPFLRAAGCLADQEVEKAFEHHRSAFILAGDLYKDLQEEWLLNLMRKLARGLRLLAQKVDKEKVRFDPIMNEAVKAISDKFRLFGTVTASGRRRVALMLANEQIICYLQLNNPRQCKPLTDWADARHKLTDDDFTSGEFAQADAVTYHFLRARLFLLDTNYKEAERFLTYAFRHCPAAAHRNKRTILSYMVPVKLNLGLLPRVSPACSSLF
;
A
#
# COMPACT_ATOMS: atom_id res chain seq x y z
N MET A 1 24.77 5.24 -0.62
CA MET A 1 23.87 4.24 -0.04
C MET A 1 22.68 4.06 -0.97
N HIS A 2 22.63 2.94 -1.71
CA HIS A 2 21.67 2.73 -2.78
C HIS A 2 20.25 2.50 -2.26
N ARG A 3 19.30 3.19 -2.91
CA ARG A 3 17.86 3.14 -2.69
C ARG A 3 17.28 1.75 -2.97
N LEU A 4 17.14 0.93 -1.93
CA LEU A 4 16.31 -0.27 -1.96
C LEU A 4 14.89 0.09 -1.51
N VAL A 5 14.11 0.61 -2.45
CA VAL A 5 12.66 0.73 -2.28
C VAL A 5 12.08 -0.66 -2.52
N LEU A 6 11.55 -1.29 -1.48
CA LEU A 6 10.65 -2.40 -1.68
C LEU A 6 9.51 -1.92 -2.61
N ARG A 7 9.56 -2.29 -3.88
CA ARG A 7 8.33 -2.42 -4.64
C ARG A 7 7.62 -3.64 -4.04
N THR A 8 6.80 -3.41 -3.02
CA THR A 8 5.79 -4.37 -2.65
C THR A 8 4.86 -4.47 -3.87
N GLY A 9 5.30 -5.23 -4.87
CA GLY A 9 4.42 -5.74 -5.89
C GLY A 9 3.38 -6.53 -5.11
N GLY A 10 2.12 -6.10 -5.16
CA GLY A 10 1.04 -6.96 -4.73
C GLY A 10 1.29 -8.33 -5.33
N ILE A 11 0.92 -9.37 -4.61
CA ILE A 11 0.87 -10.72 -5.13
C ILE A 11 0.17 -10.60 -6.47
N ILE A 12 0.94 -10.69 -7.55
CA ILE A 12 0.36 -11.02 -8.83
C ILE A 12 -0.12 -12.44 -8.61
N HIS A 13 -1.37 -12.58 -8.21
CA HIS A 13 -2.07 -13.79 -8.57
C HIS A 13 -1.89 -13.87 -10.08
N ASN A 14 -1.08 -14.82 -10.50
CA ASN A 14 -1.01 -15.28 -11.88
C ASN A 14 -2.29 -16.08 -12.19
N THR A 15 -3.43 -15.50 -11.87
CA THR A 15 -4.62 -15.68 -12.66
C THR A 15 -4.31 -14.89 -13.91
N THR A 16 -4.17 -15.56 -15.01
CA THR A 16 -4.31 -15.02 -16.36
C THR A 16 -5.49 -14.07 -16.30
N LEU A 17 -5.20 -12.81 -15.92
CA LEU A 17 -6.17 -11.72 -16.00
C LEU A 17 -6.51 -11.66 -17.47
N GLN A 18 -7.74 -12.06 -17.76
CA GLN A 18 -8.30 -12.09 -19.10
C GLN A 18 -7.99 -10.76 -19.77
N PRO A 19 -7.68 -10.74 -21.07
CA PRO A 19 -7.39 -9.52 -21.84
C PRO A 19 -8.49 -8.45 -21.75
N ALA A 20 -9.65 -8.78 -21.19
CA ALA A 20 -10.74 -7.84 -20.89
C ALA A 20 -10.36 -6.72 -19.89
N PHE A 21 -9.42 -6.94 -18.97
CA PHE A 21 -9.02 -5.91 -18.00
C PHE A 21 -7.92 -4.96 -18.52
N GLN A 22 -7.38 -5.18 -19.69
CA GLN A 22 -6.54 -4.20 -20.38
C GLN A 22 -7.36 -3.19 -21.20
N MET A 23 -8.68 -3.13 -20.99
CA MET A 23 -9.50 -2.12 -21.64
C MET A 23 -9.12 -0.73 -21.14
N LEU A 24 -8.32 -0.05 -21.93
CA LEU A 24 -8.10 1.38 -21.89
C LEU A 24 -9.46 2.08 -22.06
N PHE A 25 -9.99 2.62 -20.97
CA PHE A 25 -11.20 3.40 -21.03
C PHE A 25 -10.96 4.64 -21.90
N ARG A 26 -11.61 4.74 -23.04
CA ARG A 26 -11.55 5.91 -23.91
C ARG A 26 -12.59 6.98 -23.54
N LYS A 27 -13.62 6.61 -22.76
CA LYS A 27 -14.72 7.49 -22.37
C LYS A 27 -14.90 7.49 -20.86
N VAL A 28 -15.07 8.69 -20.31
CA VAL A 28 -15.32 8.91 -18.87
C VAL A 28 -16.55 8.16 -18.39
N THR A 29 -17.64 8.16 -19.17
CA THR A 29 -18.88 7.45 -18.83
C THR A 29 -18.66 5.95 -18.65
N ALA A 30 -17.94 5.29 -19.56
CA ALA A 30 -17.65 3.86 -19.45
C ALA A 30 -16.80 3.53 -18.21
N TYR A 31 -15.87 4.41 -17.84
CA TYR A 31 -15.11 4.25 -16.61
C TYR A 31 -16.00 4.38 -15.36
N LEU A 32 -16.87 5.40 -15.32
CA LEU A 32 -17.79 5.62 -14.20
C LEU A 32 -18.78 4.46 -14.05
N ASP A 33 -19.28 3.91 -15.16
CA ASP A 33 -20.17 2.75 -15.17
C ASP A 33 -19.44 1.50 -14.65
N ALA A 34 -18.18 1.28 -15.05
CA ALA A 34 -17.36 0.17 -14.55
C ALA A 34 -17.10 0.26 -13.04
N VAL A 35 -16.80 1.46 -12.52
CA VAL A 35 -16.63 1.67 -11.07
C VAL A 35 -17.93 1.39 -10.32
N THR A 36 -19.05 1.83 -10.87
CA THR A 36 -20.37 1.61 -10.27
C THR A 36 -20.72 0.12 -10.21
N GLU A 37 -20.46 -0.60 -11.28
CA GLU A 37 -20.74 -2.04 -11.35
C GLU A 37 -19.84 -2.82 -10.40
N ALA A 38 -18.53 -2.53 -10.38
CA ALA A 38 -17.60 -3.15 -9.45
C ALA A 38 -17.96 -2.88 -7.97
N SER A 39 -18.45 -1.66 -7.67
CA SER A 39 -18.93 -1.33 -6.32
C SER A 39 -20.22 -2.05 -5.96
N ARG A 40 -21.13 -2.23 -6.90
CA ARG A 40 -22.39 -2.97 -6.66
C ARG A 40 -22.15 -4.46 -6.44
N GLN A 41 -21.15 -5.01 -7.12
CA GLN A 41 -20.74 -6.42 -6.97
C GLN A 41 -19.82 -6.65 -5.79
N GLU A 42 -19.44 -5.59 -5.07
CA GLU A 42 -18.44 -5.65 -3.97
C GLU A 42 -17.11 -6.27 -4.41
N ASP A 43 -16.77 -6.12 -5.70
CA ASP A 43 -15.53 -6.63 -6.27
C ASP A 43 -14.35 -5.70 -5.90
N GLY A 44 -13.74 -5.97 -4.75
CA GLY A 44 -12.59 -5.22 -4.27
C GLY A 44 -11.36 -5.31 -5.19
N THR A 45 -11.25 -6.36 -6.00
CA THR A 45 -10.15 -6.52 -6.96
C THR A 45 -10.35 -5.59 -8.16
N ALA A 46 -11.54 -5.60 -8.73
CA ALA A 46 -11.89 -4.70 -9.83
C ALA A 46 -11.80 -3.24 -9.39
N LEU A 47 -12.33 -2.89 -8.22
CA LEU A 47 -12.21 -1.53 -7.67
C LEU A 47 -10.75 -1.11 -7.48
N THR A 48 -9.93 -1.97 -6.90
CA THR A 48 -8.50 -1.68 -6.70
C THR A 48 -7.79 -1.43 -8.04
N HIS A 49 -8.18 -2.14 -9.10
CA HIS A 49 -7.66 -1.91 -10.45
C HIS A 49 -8.14 -0.57 -11.02
N LEU A 50 -9.43 -0.26 -10.90
CA LEU A 50 -10.02 0.98 -11.38
C LEU A 50 -9.46 2.21 -10.64
N PHE A 51 -9.18 2.09 -9.34
CA PHE A 51 -8.49 3.12 -8.55
C PHE A 51 -6.97 3.07 -8.73
N SER A 52 -6.51 2.84 -9.96
CA SER A 52 -5.10 2.91 -10.34
C SER A 52 -4.89 4.02 -11.36
N TYR A 53 -3.89 4.87 -11.13
CA TYR A 53 -3.52 5.90 -12.11
C TYR A 53 -3.03 5.31 -13.43
N ASP A 54 -2.51 4.08 -13.42
CA ASP A 54 -2.12 3.38 -14.64
C ASP A 54 -3.31 3.13 -15.58
N CYS A 55 -4.51 2.86 -15.04
CA CYS A 55 -5.75 2.72 -15.82
C CYS A 55 -6.18 4.03 -16.47
N LEU A 56 -5.82 5.16 -15.88
CA LEU A 56 -6.25 6.50 -16.29
C LEU A 56 -5.19 7.21 -17.14
N SER A 57 -3.95 6.68 -17.22
CA SER A 57 -2.80 7.33 -17.82
C SER A 57 -2.90 7.53 -19.34
N HIS A 58 -3.73 6.75 -20.04
CA HIS A 58 -3.78 6.74 -21.51
C HIS A 58 -4.93 7.61 -22.09
N GLY A 59 -5.03 8.87 -21.64
CA GLY A 59 -5.95 9.86 -22.23
C GLY A 59 -7.11 10.27 -21.33
N LEU A 60 -7.53 9.46 -20.35
CA LEU A 60 -8.58 9.87 -19.41
C LEU A 60 -8.09 10.91 -18.40
N GLY A 61 -6.84 10.82 -17.95
CA GLY A 61 -6.26 11.79 -17.03
C GLY A 61 -6.40 13.23 -17.56
N HIS A 62 -6.02 13.47 -18.81
CA HIS A 62 -6.18 14.79 -19.44
C HIS A 62 -7.65 15.22 -19.64
N GLN A 63 -8.58 14.27 -19.80
CA GLN A 63 -10.00 14.59 -19.83
C GLN A 63 -10.46 15.08 -18.45
N PHE A 64 -10.05 14.40 -17.36
CA PHE A 64 -10.35 14.82 -15.99
C PHE A 64 -9.70 16.14 -15.61
N ALA A 65 -8.56 16.49 -16.17
CA ALA A 65 -7.92 17.78 -15.95
C ALA A 65 -8.74 18.96 -16.55
N ARG A 66 -9.45 18.71 -17.67
CA ARG A 66 -10.16 19.75 -18.44
C ARG A 66 -11.66 19.83 -18.17
N MET A 67 -12.22 18.90 -17.38
CA MET A 67 -13.65 18.85 -17.11
C MET A 67 -13.98 19.11 -15.64
N ASP A 68 -15.21 19.53 -15.38
CA ASP A 68 -15.73 19.52 -14.01
C ASP A 68 -16.08 18.07 -13.61
N VAL A 69 -15.13 17.44 -12.89
CA VAL A 69 -15.25 16.08 -12.38
C VAL A 69 -16.50 15.91 -11.51
N ARG A 70 -16.81 16.92 -10.68
CA ARG A 70 -17.98 16.88 -9.79
C ARG A 70 -19.28 16.85 -10.59
N GLN A 71 -19.36 17.65 -11.64
CA GLN A 71 -20.53 17.69 -12.51
C GLN A 71 -20.67 16.38 -13.30
N ALA A 72 -19.56 15.82 -13.80
CA ALA A 72 -19.56 14.55 -14.51
C ALA A 72 -20.09 13.40 -13.65
N ILE A 73 -19.64 13.32 -12.40
CA ILE A 73 -20.12 12.33 -11.42
C ILE A 73 -21.60 12.54 -11.13
N ARG A 74 -22.02 13.79 -10.91
CA ARG A 74 -23.43 14.13 -10.66
C ARG A 74 -24.36 13.83 -11.83
N ASN A 75 -23.88 13.92 -13.05
CA ASN A 75 -24.67 13.66 -14.24
C ASN A 75 -24.77 12.17 -14.57
N ASN A 76 -23.89 11.33 -14.01
CA ASN A 76 -23.95 9.89 -14.24
C ASN A 76 -25.01 9.24 -13.36
N ALA A 77 -26.07 8.72 -13.97
CA ALA A 77 -27.20 8.11 -13.28
C ALA A 77 -26.83 6.81 -12.54
N ALA A 78 -25.82 6.09 -13.02
CA ALA A 78 -25.38 4.85 -12.41
C ALA A 78 -24.63 5.15 -11.08
N VAL A 79 -23.73 6.12 -11.08
CA VAL A 79 -22.95 6.51 -9.88
C VAL A 79 -23.85 7.03 -8.76
N LYS A 80 -24.92 7.76 -9.09
CA LYS A 80 -25.91 8.25 -8.10
C LYS A 80 -26.61 7.14 -7.30
N ARG A 81 -26.67 5.95 -7.85
CA ARG A 81 -27.36 4.82 -7.22
C ARG A 81 -26.50 4.06 -6.23
N VAL A 82 -25.21 4.37 -6.15
CA VAL A 82 -24.27 3.71 -5.24
C VAL A 82 -23.86 4.69 -4.16
N ALA A 83 -24.19 4.36 -2.91
CA ALA A 83 -23.82 5.17 -1.76
C ALA A 83 -22.31 5.26 -1.61
N HIS A 84 -21.81 6.40 -1.15
CA HIS A 84 -20.40 6.65 -0.77
C HIS A 84 -19.36 6.68 -1.91
N VAL A 85 -19.61 6.02 -3.04
CA VAL A 85 -18.66 5.99 -4.17
C VAL A 85 -18.42 7.36 -4.80
N PRO A 86 -19.46 8.21 -5.02
CA PRO A 86 -19.27 9.55 -5.58
C PRO A 86 -18.29 10.42 -4.77
N GLU A 87 -18.36 10.34 -3.44
CA GLU A 87 -17.53 11.15 -2.54
C GLU A 87 -16.06 10.76 -2.61
N LEU A 88 -15.78 9.45 -2.75
CA LEU A 88 -14.42 8.92 -2.89
C LEU A 88 -13.86 9.18 -4.29
N LEU A 89 -14.72 9.07 -5.30
CA LEU A 89 -14.33 9.14 -6.70
C LEU A 89 -13.88 10.56 -7.11
N GLU A 90 -14.58 11.59 -6.63
CA GLU A 90 -14.27 12.98 -6.98
C GLU A 90 -12.80 13.35 -6.70
N PRO A 91 -12.28 13.21 -5.45
CA PRO A 91 -10.90 13.58 -5.18
C PRO A 91 -9.90 12.66 -5.89
N PHE A 92 -10.21 11.38 -6.07
CA PHE A 92 -9.33 10.48 -6.80
C PHE A 92 -9.18 10.87 -8.28
N LEU A 93 -10.27 11.22 -8.96
CA LEU A 93 -10.25 11.63 -10.36
C LEU A 93 -9.60 13.02 -10.54
N ARG A 94 -9.79 13.94 -9.59
CA ARG A 94 -9.06 15.22 -9.58
C ARG A 94 -7.54 14.99 -9.45
N ALA A 95 -7.13 14.07 -8.58
CA ALA A 95 -5.72 13.69 -8.48
C ALA A 95 -5.19 13.13 -9.80
N ALA A 96 -5.98 12.31 -10.50
CA ALA A 96 -5.61 11.78 -11.82
C ALA A 96 -5.44 12.88 -12.88
N GLY A 97 -6.33 13.89 -12.88
CA GLY A 97 -6.20 15.07 -13.73
C GLY A 97 -4.93 15.86 -13.44
N CYS A 98 -4.67 16.17 -12.18
CA CYS A 98 -3.45 16.88 -11.77
C CYS A 98 -2.18 16.11 -12.15
N LEU A 99 -2.19 14.75 -12.07
CA LEU A 99 -1.05 13.94 -12.50
C LEU A 99 -0.82 14.01 -14.02
N ALA A 100 -1.89 14.09 -14.81
CA ALA A 100 -1.80 14.23 -16.25
C ALA A 100 -1.18 15.59 -16.64
N ASP A 101 -1.49 16.65 -15.88
CA ASP A 101 -0.92 17.99 -16.06
C ASP A 101 0.41 18.19 -15.30
N GLN A 102 0.99 17.11 -14.74
CA GLN A 102 2.25 17.11 -13.99
C GLN A 102 2.23 17.95 -12.71
N GLU A 103 1.08 18.32 -12.20
CA GLU A 103 0.90 19.03 -10.94
C GLU A 103 0.92 18.06 -9.74
N VAL A 104 2.07 17.45 -9.45
CA VAL A 104 2.17 16.32 -8.51
C VAL A 104 1.79 16.70 -7.08
N GLU A 105 2.05 17.94 -6.67
CA GLU A 105 1.70 18.43 -5.32
C GLU A 105 0.19 18.54 -5.13
N LYS A 106 -0.53 19.11 -6.09
CA LYS A 106 -2.00 19.15 -6.05
C LYS A 106 -2.60 17.74 -6.15
N ALA A 107 -1.99 16.88 -6.94
CA ALA A 107 -2.38 15.48 -7.00
C ALA A 107 -2.25 14.78 -5.65
N PHE A 108 -1.17 15.06 -4.89
CA PHE A 108 -1.01 14.53 -3.54
C PHE A 108 -2.13 15.01 -2.61
N GLU A 109 -2.49 16.28 -2.63
CA GLU A 109 -3.57 16.83 -1.77
C GLU A 109 -4.92 16.15 -2.06
N HIS A 110 -5.28 16.03 -3.33
CA HIS A 110 -6.50 15.36 -3.74
C HIS A 110 -6.47 13.86 -3.39
N HIS A 111 -5.34 13.19 -3.61
CA HIS A 111 -5.19 11.78 -3.24
C HIS A 111 -5.27 11.57 -1.72
N ARG A 112 -4.70 12.49 -0.92
CA ARG A 112 -4.83 12.50 0.53
C ARG A 112 -6.29 12.57 0.95
N SER A 113 -7.07 13.44 0.33
CA SER A 113 -8.52 13.54 0.58
C SER A 113 -9.24 12.23 0.25
N ALA A 114 -8.93 11.61 -0.88
CA ALA A 114 -9.49 10.29 -1.23
C ALA A 114 -9.13 9.21 -0.21
N PHE A 115 -7.88 9.18 0.28
CA PHE A 115 -7.44 8.23 1.31
C PHE A 115 -8.18 8.44 2.63
N ILE A 116 -8.38 9.69 3.07
CA ILE A 116 -9.10 10.01 4.30
C ILE A 116 -10.55 9.53 4.21
N LEU A 117 -11.24 9.85 3.12
CA LEU A 117 -12.63 9.42 2.88
C LEU A 117 -12.75 7.89 2.81
N ALA A 118 -11.83 7.21 2.15
CA ALA A 118 -11.83 5.75 2.11
C ALA A 118 -11.66 5.12 3.50
N GLY A 119 -10.85 5.75 4.37
CA GLY A 119 -10.70 5.30 5.75
C GLY A 119 -11.96 5.51 6.59
N ASP A 120 -12.68 6.62 6.38
CA ASP A 120 -13.94 6.87 7.05
C ASP A 120 -15.02 5.89 6.56
N LEU A 121 -15.09 5.67 5.26
CA LEU A 121 -15.98 4.67 4.66
C LEU A 121 -15.73 3.26 5.21
N TYR A 122 -14.46 2.84 5.30
CA TYR A 122 -14.10 1.54 5.88
C TYR A 122 -14.49 1.44 7.36
N LYS A 123 -14.36 2.54 8.13
CA LYS A 123 -14.78 2.58 9.53
C LYS A 123 -16.27 2.27 9.68
N ASP A 124 -17.10 2.82 8.78
CA ASP A 124 -18.55 2.72 8.87
C ASP A 124 -19.09 1.39 8.32
N LEU A 125 -18.58 0.94 7.19
CA LEU A 125 -19.05 -0.29 6.51
C LEU A 125 -18.34 -1.56 6.99
N GLN A 126 -17.06 -1.51 7.33
CA GLN A 126 -16.22 -2.64 7.75
C GLN A 126 -16.14 -3.79 6.72
N GLU A 127 -16.36 -3.47 5.46
CA GLU A 127 -16.41 -4.43 4.37
C GLU A 127 -15.01 -4.86 3.91
N GLU A 128 -14.78 -6.18 3.77
CA GLU A 128 -13.46 -6.71 3.40
C GLU A 128 -12.99 -6.27 2.01
N TRP A 129 -13.92 -6.06 1.08
CA TRP A 129 -13.59 -5.62 -0.28
C TRP A 129 -12.92 -4.22 -0.30
N LEU A 130 -13.20 -3.37 0.67
CA LEU A 130 -12.56 -2.05 0.83
C LEU A 130 -11.10 -2.14 1.28
N LEU A 131 -10.67 -3.24 1.90
CA LEU A 131 -9.31 -3.39 2.41
C LEU A 131 -8.24 -3.23 1.32
N ASN A 132 -8.49 -3.84 0.15
CA ASN A 132 -7.56 -3.76 -0.98
C ASN A 132 -7.50 -2.34 -1.55
N LEU A 133 -8.63 -1.64 -1.60
CA LEU A 133 -8.71 -0.24 -1.99
C LEU A 133 -7.93 0.66 -1.02
N MET A 134 -8.13 0.48 0.29
CA MET A 134 -7.39 1.20 1.34
C MET A 134 -5.88 1.01 1.20
N ARG A 135 -5.43 -0.23 0.96
CA ARG A 135 -4.01 -0.55 0.70
C ARG A 135 -3.48 0.21 -0.52
N LYS A 136 -4.25 0.24 -1.59
CA LYS A 136 -3.86 0.94 -2.82
C LYS A 136 -3.72 2.45 -2.58
N LEU A 137 -4.68 3.05 -1.89
CA LEU A 137 -4.67 4.48 -1.60
C LEU A 137 -3.57 4.86 -0.60
N ALA A 138 -3.36 4.09 0.48
CA ALA A 138 -2.28 4.34 1.43
C ALA A 138 -0.90 4.30 0.75
N ARG A 139 -0.68 3.28 -0.09
CA ARG A 139 0.54 3.18 -0.88
C ARG A 139 0.68 4.31 -1.90
N GLY A 140 -0.41 4.68 -2.57
CA GLY A 140 -0.46 5.80 -3.52
C GLY A 140 -0.06 7.11 -2.85
N LEU A 141 -0.59 7.37 -1.65
CA LEU A 141 -0.29 8.55 -0.85
C LEU A 141 1.22 8.66 -0.58
N ARG A 142 1.85 7.58 -0.10
CA ARG A 142 3.30 7.54 0.14
C ARG A 142 4.11 7.76 -1.16
N LEU A 143 3.71 7.12 -2.26
CA LEU A 143 4.44 7.24 -3.52
C LEU A 143 4.34 8.65 -4.12
N LEU A 144 3.18 9.31 -4.01
CA LEU A 144 3.00 10.70 -4.43
C LEU A 144 3.82 11.64 -3.56
N ALA A 145 3.78 11.50 -2.23
CA ALA A 145 4.64 12.27 -1.33
C ALA A 145 6.12 12.12 -1.69
N GLN A 146 6.57 10.88 -1.92
CA GLN A 146 7.94 10.63 -2.35
C GLN A 146 8.28 11.28 -3.69
N LYS A 147 7.33 11.38 -4.61
CA LYS A 147 7.54 12.04 -5.91
C LYS A 147 7.67 13.53 -5.73
N VAL A 148 6.79 14.17 -4.94
CA VAL A 148 6.87 15.61 -4.63
C VAL A 148 8.19 15.96 -3.97
N ASP A 149 8.60 15.20 -2.93
CA ASP A 149 9.85 15.47 -2.20
C ASP A 149 11.11 15.26 -3.04
N LYS A 150 11.02 14.47 -4.13
CA LYS A 150 12.12 14.34 -5.10
C LYS A 150 12.19 15.52 -6.08
N GLU A 151 11.06 16.08 -6.44
CA GLU A 151 11.00 17.21 -7.39
C GLU A 151 11.40 18.52 -6.71
N LYS A 152 11.10 18.67 -5.41
CA LYS A 152 11.38 19.89 -4.66
C LYS A 152 12.03 19.53 -3.32
N VAL A 153 13.26 20.01 -3.11
CA VAL A 153 13.91 19.93 -1.80
C VAL A 153 13.24 20.92 -0.87
N ARG A 154 12.69 20.44 0.24
CA ARG A 154 11.97 21.22 1.25
C ARG A 154 12.59 21.00 2.62
N PHE A 155 12.48 22.02 3.49
CA PHE A 155 12.81 21.89 4.89
C PHE A 155 11.86 20.91 5.61
N ASP A 156 10.56 21.00 5.28
CA ASP A 156 9.55 20.05 5.77
C ASP A 156 9.04 19.19 4.59
N PRO A 157 9.43 17.92 4.51
CA PRO A 157 9.00 17.03 3.44
C PRO A 157 7.49 16.76 3.47
N ILE A 158 6.87 16.72 2.30
CA ILE A 158 5.44 16.32 2.13
C ILE A 158 5.19 14.90 2.67
N MET A 159 6.21 14.08 2.74
CA MET A 159 6.14 12.76 3.40
C MET A 159 5.65 12.85 4.85
N ASN A 160 5.91 13.94 5.58
CA ASN A 160 5.40 14.13 6.94
C ASN A 160 3.87 14.27 6.96
N GLU A 161 3.28 14.91 5.97
CA GLU A 161 1.82 14.99 5.83
C GLU A 161 1.21 13.63 5.48
N ALA A 162 1.88 12.86 4.62
CA ALA A 162 1.45 11.48 4.33
C ALA A 162 1.48 10.61 5.59
N VAL A 163 2.56 10.69 6.37
CA VAL A 163 2.69 10.00 7.66
C VAL A 163 1.57 10.40 8.61
N LYS A 164 1.27 11.69 8.72
CA LYS A 164 0.19 12.19 9.60
C LYS A 164 -1.16 11.59 9.22
N ALA A 165 -1.52 11.63 7.94
CA ALA A 165 -2.78 11.06 7.46
C ALA A 165 -2.88 9.54 7.72
N ILE A 166 -1.78 8.79 7.49
CA ILE A 166 -1.71 7.35 7.75
C ILE A 166 -1.81 7.08 9.26
N SER A 167 -1.12 7.89 10.09
CA SER A 167 -1.12 7.75 11.55
C SER A 167 -2.50 7.99 12.15
N ASP A 168 -3.25 8.97 11.63
CA ASP A 168 -4.61 9.26 12.10
C ASP A 168 -5.54 8.06 11.85
N LYS A 169 -5.45 7.43 10.67
CA LYS A 169 -6.22 6.22 10.38
C LYS A 169 -5.69 5.00 11.14
N PHE A 170 -4.38 4.86 11.33
CA PHE A 170 -3.82 3.81 12.17
C PHE A 170 -4.33 3.89 13.61
N ARG A 171 -4.37 5.08 14.22
CA ARG A 171 -4.93 5.27 15.57
C ARG A 171 -6.40 4.87 15.65
N LEU A 172 -7.18 5.17 14.61
CA LEU A 172 -8.58 4.82 14.54
C LEU A 172 -8.80 3.30 14.53
N PHE A 173 -7.99 2.56 13.77
CA PHE A 173 -8.14 1.10 13.62
C PHE A 173 -7.35 0.29 14.64
N GLY A 174 -6.22 0.80 15.12
CA GLY A 174 -5.32 0.11 16.04
C GLY A 174 -5.84 -0.03 17.47
N THR A 175 -6.90 0.67 17.84
CA THR A 175 -7.52 0.58 19.17
C THR A 175 -8.52 -0.57 19.30
N VAL A 176 -8.95 -1.15 18.20
CA VAL A 176 -10.04 -2.14 18.14
C VAL A 176 -9.50 -3.54 17.88
N THR A 177 -10.03 -4.52 18.60
CA THR A 177 -9.59 -5.93 18.52
C THR A 177 -10.26 -6.75 17.40
N ALA A 178 -11.26 -6.20 16.71
CA ALA A 178 -11.94 -6.90 15.62
C ALA A 178 -10.96 -7.25 14.47
N SER A 179 -11.02 -8.49 13.97
CA SER A 179 -10.04 -9.02 13.01
C SER A 179 -9.87 -8.16 11.75
N GLY A 180 -10.97 -7.68 11.16
CA GLY A 180 -10.91 -6.80 9.98
C GLY A 180 -10.13 -5.52 10.24
N ARG A 181 -10.31 -4.90 11.41
CA ARG A 181 -9.58 -3.67 11.79
C ARG A 181 -8.11 -3.93 12.09
N ARG A 182 -7.77 -5.10 12.66
CA ARG A 182 -6.37 -5.50 12.86
C ARG A 182 -5.63 -5.63 11.51
N ARG A 183 -6.29 -6.17 10.48
CA ARG A 183 -5.73 -6.26 9.12
C ARG A 183 -5.37 -4.89 8.55
N VAL A 184 -6.29 -3.92 8.67
CA VAL A 184 -6.04 -2.54 8.23
C VAL A 184 -4.93 -1.90 9.03
N ALA A 185 -4.94 -2.06 10.36
CA ALA A 185 -3.92 -1.49 11.24
C ALA A 185 -2.52 -2.00 10.89
N LEU A 186 -2.34 -3.32 10.65
CA LEU A 186 -1.06 -3.89 10.23
C LEU A 186 -0.61 -3.32 8.88
N MET A 187 -1.52 -3.22 7.92
CA MET A 187 -1.23 -2.65 6.61
C MET A 187 -0.80 -1.19 6.71
N LEU A 188 -1.49 -0.38 7.52
CA LEU A 188 -1.14 1.03 7.75
C LEU A 188 0.18 1.17 8.52
N ALA A 189 0.43 0.30 9.51
CA ALA A 189 1.71 0.26 10.23
C ALA A 189 2.87 -0.01 9.27
N ASN A 190 2.72 -0.94 8.33
CA ASN A 190 3.74 -1.22 7.32
C ASN A 190 4.05 0.01 6.47
N GLU A 191 3.02 0.69 5.94
CA GLU A 191 3.22 1.90 5.13
C GLU A 191 3.85 3.02 5.96
N GLN A 192 3.46 3.19 7.22
CA GLN A 192 4.01 4.19 8.13
C GLN A 192 5.49 3.92 8.47
N ILE A 193 5.86 2.67 8.75
CA ILE A 193 7.26 2.28 8.97
C ILE A 193 8.10 2.58 7.72
N ILE A 194 7.58 2.30 6.52
CA ILE A 194 8.28 2.61 5.28
C ILE A 194 8.53 4.13 5.16
N CYS A 195 7.52 4.95 5.46
CA CYS A 195 7.65 6.42 5.44
C CYS A 195 8.72 6.90 6.44
N TYR A 196 8.69 6.42 7.69
CA TYR A 196 9.69 6.80 8.69
C TYR A 196 11.12 6.38 8.31
N LEU A 197 11.28 5.20 7.71
CA LEU A 197 12.59 4.77 7.21
C LEU A 197 13.06 5.63 6.01
N GLN A 198 12.15 6.16 5.19
CA GLN A 198 12.47 7.08 4.10
C GLN A 198 12.85 8.48 4.63
N LEU A 199 12.24 8.90 5.73
CA LEU A 199 12.55 10.15 6.43
C LEU A 199 13.81 10.06 7.30
N ASN A 200 14.51 8.91 7.33
CA ASN A 200 15.63 8.63 8.24
C ASN A 200 15.28 8.83 9.73
N ASN A 201 14.05 8.56 10.10
CA ASN A 201 13.55 8.70 11.48
C ASN A 201 13.02 7.36 12.05
N PRO A 202 13.87 6.33 12.21
CA PRO A 202 13.44 4.99 12.64
C PRO A 202 12.90 4.97 14.08
N ARG A 203 13.26 5.95 14.92
CA ARG A 203 12.78 6.03 16.31
C ARG A 203 11.26 6.17 16.40
N GLN A 204 10.63 6.80 15.41
CA GLN A 204 9.18 6.95 15.33
C GLN A 204 8.45 5.64 14.99
N CYS A 205 9.17 4.59 14.62
CA CYS A 205 8.59 3.27 14.41
C CYS A 205 8.26 2.54 15.72
N LYS A 206 8.85 2.96 16.86
CA LYS A 206 8.67 2.27 18.15
C LYS A 206 7.20 2.12 18.56
N PRO A 207 6.34 3.14 18.51
CA PRO A 207 4.93 2.96 18.88
C PRO A 207 4.19 1.92 18.02
N LEU A 208 4.58 1.78 16.74
CA LEU A 208 3.98 0.81 15.82
C LEU A 208 4.42 -0.62 16.15
N THR A 209 5.68 -0.79 16.51
CA THR A 209 6.22 -2.09 16.92
C THR A 209 5.70 -2.49 18.29
N ASP A 210 5.63 -1.54 19.25
CA ASP A 210 5.05 -1.77 20.57
C ASP A 210 3.55 -2.13 20.47
N TRP A 211 2.80 -1.54 19.52
CA TRP A 211 1.43 -1.92 19.23
C TRP A 211 1.33 -3.38 18.79
N ALA A 212 2.22 -3.80 17.88
CA ALA A 212 2.26 -5.17 17.38
C ALA A 212 2.65 -6.17 18.48
N ASP A 213 3.61 -5.81 19.33
CA ASP A 213 4.16 -6.69 20.37
C ASP A 213 3.25 -6.78 21.62
N ALA A 214 2.64 -5.66 22.06
CA ALA A 214 1.96 -5.57 23.36
C ALA A 214 0.44 -5.85 23.31
N ARG A 215 -0.28 -5.31 22.34
CA ARG A 215 -1.76 -5.41 22.32
C ARG A 215 -2.30 -6.55 21.48
N HIS A 216 -1.59 -6.91 20.47
CA HIS A 216 -2.11 -7.87 19.49
C HIS A 216 -1.27 -9.14 19.47
N LYS A 217 -0.16 -9.19 20.28
CA LYS A 217 0.77 -10.33 20.30
C LYS A 217 0.76 -11.00 18.93
N LEU A 218 1.17 -10.24 17.90
CA LEU A 218 1.25 -10.83 16.57
C LEU A 218 2.26 -11.97 16.64
N THR A 219 1.74 -13.12 17.00
CA THR A 219 2.51 -14.36 17.10
C THR A 219 2.75 -14.89 15.69
N ASP A 220 3.76 -15.71 15.54
CA ASP A 220 3.99 -16.40 14.26
C ASP A 220 2.74 -17.20 13.84
N ASP A 221 1.90 -17.65 14.81
CA ASP A 221 0.64 -18.34 14.56
C ASP A 221 -0.43 -17.44 13.94
N ASP A 222 -0.54 -16.18 14.37
CA ASP A 222 -1.50 -15.22 13.77
C ASP A 222 -1.19 -15.00 12.29
N PHE A 223 0.08 -15.01 11.91
CA PHE A 223 0.49 -14.85 10.51
C PHE A 223 0.34 -16.16 9.71
N THR A 224 0.37 -17.32 10.35
CA THR A 224 0.19 -18.61 9.68
C THR A 224 -1.28 -19.04 9.60
N SER A 225 -2.12 -18.54 10.50
CA SER A 225 -3.57 -18.83 10.55
C SER A 225 -4.36 -18.26 9.37
N GLY A 226 -3.75 -17.38 8.56
CA GLY A 226 -4.41 -16.71 7.45
C GLY A 226 -5.25 -15.48 7.86
N GLU A 227 -5.18 -15.05 9.12
CA GLU A 227 -5.86 -13.83 9.57
C GLU A 227 -5.34 -12.60 8.81
N PHE A 228 -4.05 -12.54 8.55
CA PHE A 228 -3.43 -11.43 7.80
C PHE A 228 -3.10 -11.84 6.37
N ALA A 229 -3.19 -10.87 5.45
CA ALA A 229 -2.69 -11.11 4.09
C ALA A 229 -1.19 -11.43 4.13
N GLN A 230 -0.79 -12.52 3.47
CA GLN A 230 0.60 -12.99 3.43
C GLN A 230 1.59 -11.89 3.03
N ALA A 231 1.18 -11.00 2.10
CA ALA A 231 2.00 -9.88 1.68
C ALA A 231 2.27 -8.87 2.81
N ASP A 232 1.27 -8.61 3.67
CA ASP A 232 1.42 -7.69 4.80
C ASP A 232 2.29 -8.33 5.90
N ALA A 233 2.10 -9.62 6.17
CA ALA A 233 2.90 -10.38 7.12
C ALA A 233 4.39 -10.40 6.71
N VAL A 234 4.68 -10.77 5.47
CA VAL A 234 6.06 -10.77 4.93
C VAL A 234 6.67 -9.36 4.99
N THR A 235 5.89 -8.34 4.64
CA THR A 235 6.35 -6.94 4.68
C THR A 235 6.67 -6.51 6.10
N TYR A 236 5.79 -6.81 7.06
CA TYR A 236 6.01 -6.48 8.46
C TYR A 236 7.29 -7.12 9.02
N HIS A 237 7.46 -8.42 8.80
CA HIS A 237 8.65 -9.14 9.27
C HIS A 237 9.94 -8.57 8.64
N PHE A 238 9.92 -8.28 7.36
CA PHE A 238 11.06 -7.65 6.71
C PHE A 238 11.37 -6.27 7.28
N LEU A 239 10.36 -5.43 7.49
CA LEU A 239 10.54 -4.09 8.06
C LEU A 239 11.02 -4.16 9.51
N ARG A 240 10.46 -5.07 10.29
CA ARG A 240 10.89 -5.30 11.69
C ARG A 240 12.35 -5.73 11.77
N ALA A 241 12.76 -6.64 10.89
CA ALA A 241 14.16 -7.04 10.78
C ALA A 241 15.09 -5.85 10.48
N ARG A 242 14.68 -4.96 9.60
CA ARG A 242 15.45 -3.74 9.30
C ARG A 242 15.61 -2.83 10.52
N LEU A 243 14.58 -2.72 11.35
CA LEU A 243 14.66 -1.95 12.59
C LEU A 243 15.65 -2.62 13.57
N PHE A 244 15.58 -3.95 13.75
CA PHE A 244 16.56 -4.68 14.57
C PHE A 244 17.99 -4.54 14.07
N LEU A 245 18.20 -4.43 12.75
CA LEU A 245 19.52 -4.16 12.19
C LEU A 245 20.05 -2.79 12.54
N LEU A 246 19.18 -1.77 12.58
CA LEU A 246 19.58 -0.43 13.04
C LEU A 246 19.96 -0.42 14.53
N ASP A 247 19.33 -1.30 15.32
CA ASP A 247 19.63 -1.51 16.74
C ASP A 247 20.75 -2.54 16.97
N THR A 248 21.45 -2.99 15.92
CA THR A 248 22.51 -4.00 15.96
C THR A 248 22.11 -5.36 16.56
N ASN A 249 20.82 -5.63 16.66
CA ASN A 249 20.29 -6.90 17.17
C ASN A 249 20.18 -7.93 16.04
N TYR A 250 21.32 -8.54 15.70
CA TYR A 250 21.42 -9.48 14.57
C TYR A 250 20.63 -10.78 14.77
N LYS A 251 20.46 -11.24 16.03
CA LYS A 251 19.70 -12.48 16.32
C LYS A 251 18.23 -12.32 15.98
N GLU A 252 17.60 -11.25 16.46
CA GLU A 252 16.21 -10.97 16.14
C GLU A 252 16.05 -10.62 14.64
N ALA A 253 16.97 -9.87 14.06
CA ALA A 253 16.96 -9.58 12.64
C ALA A 253 16.97 -10.87 11.79
N GLU A 254 17.79 -11.86 12.16
CA GLU A 254 17.87 -13.16 11.48
C GLU A 254 16.53 -13.91 11.57
N ARG A 255 15.93 -13.98 12.75
CA ARG A 255 14.63 -14.64 12.97
C ARG A 255 13.55 -14.06 12.05
N PHE A 256 13.42 -12.73 12.03
CA PHE A 256 12.42 -12.03 11.23
C PHE A 256 12.71 -12.12 9.72
N LEU A 257 13.98 -12.06 9.28
CA LEU A 257 14.34 -12.25 7.88
C LEU A 257 14.07 -13.67 7.40
N THR A 258 14.34 -14.66 8.25
CA THR A 258 14.07 -16.07 7.94
C THR A 258 12.57 -16.30 7.73
N TYR A 259 11.73 -15.75 8.61
CA TYR A 259 10.28 -15.79 8.41
C TYR A 259 9.88 -15.13 7.08
N ALA A 260 10.33 -13.89 6.84
CA ALA A 260 10.00 -13.15 5.62
C ALA A 260 10.43 -13.92 4.35
N PHE A 261 11.59 -14.56 4.37
CA PHE A 261 12.09 -15.31 3.22
C PHE A 261 11.29 -16.59 2.97
N ARG A 262 10.95 -17.33 4.04
CA ARG A 262 10.19 -18.59 3.94
C ARG A 262 8.78 -18.35 3.39
N HIS A 263 8.10 -17.30 3.88
CA HIS A 263 6.71 -17.00 3.53
C HIS A 263 6.58 -16.08 2.32
N CYS A 264 7.68 -15.53 1.78
CA CYS A 264 7.63 -14.78 0.53
C CYS A 264 7.35 -15.74 -0.63
N PRO A 265 6.33 -15.47 -1.49
CA PRO A 265 6.01 -16.32 -2.63
C PRO A 265 7.21 -16.55 -3.55
N ALA A 266 7.34 -17.77 -4.09
CA ALA A 266 8.42 -18.10 -5.01
C ALA A 266 8.47 -17.19 -6.23
N ALA A 267 7.31 -16.84 -6.78
CA ALA A 267 7.18 -15.93 -7.93
C ALA A 267 7.62 -14.48 -7.65
N ALA A 268 7.72 -14.08 -6.37
CA ALA A 268 8.13 -12.73 -5.99
C ALA A 268 9.67 -12.58 -5.94
N HIS A 269 10.36 -12.89 -7.04
CA HIS A 269 11.82 -12.93 -7.13
C HIS A 269 12.51 -11.66 -6.63
N ARG A 270 11.96 -10.46 -6.96
CA ARG A 270 12.53 -9.19 -6.51
C ARG A 270 12.48 -9.04 -4.99
N ASN A 271 11.37 -9.44 -4.36
CA ASN A 271 11.23 -9.37 -2.92
C ASN A 271 12.16 -10.37 -2.24
N LYS A 272 12.24 -11.60 -2.76
CA LYS A 272 13.20 -12.60 -2.26
C LYS A 272 14.65 -12.14 -2.34
N ARG A 273 15.07 -11.55 -3.47
CA ARG A 273 16.41 -10.96 -3.60
C ARG A 273 16.65 -9.86 -2.57
N THR A 274 15.65 -8.99 -2.36
CA THR A 274 15.75 -7.92 -1.37
C THR A 274 15.90 -8.50 0.04
N ILE A 275 15.12 -9.51 0.42
CA ILE A 275 15.25 -10.16 1.73
C ILE A 275 16.64 -10.81 1.87
N LEU A 276 17.11 -11.52 0.83
CA LEU A 276 18.44 -12.15 0.83
C LEU A 276 19.57 -11.15 0.99
N SER A 277 19.50 -9.97 0.37
CA SER A 277 20.53 -8.93 0.48
C SER A 277 20.73 -8.43 1.92
N TYR A 278 19.71 -8.57 2.78
CA TYR A 278 19.82 -8.31 4.21
C TYR A 278 20.17 -9.57 5.01
N MET A 279 19.60 -10.72 4.64
CA MET A 279 19.76 -11.95 5.40
C MET A 279 21.18 -12.51 5.33
N VAL A 280 21.84 -12.44 4.17
CA VAL A 280 23.20 -12.98 4.00
C VAL A 280 24.21 -12.27 4.92
N PRO A 281 24.33 -10.93 4.92
CA PRO A 281 25.22 -10.23 5.85
C PRO A 281 24.91 -10.52 7.32
N VAL A 282 23.63 -10.61 7.70
CA VAL A 282 23.21 -10.93 9.08
C VAL A 282 23.71 -12.30 9.50
N LYS A 283 23.51 -13.33 8.66
CA LYS A 283 23.97 -14.70 8.94
C LYS A 283 25.49 -14.74 9.07
N LEU A 284 26.22 -14.05 8.20
CA LEU A 284 27.69 -13.97 8.29
C LEU A 284 28.14 -13.32 9.60
N ASN A 285 27.49 -12.23 10.04
CA ASN A 285 27.79 -11.62 11.34
C ASN A 285 27.50 -12.54 12.54
N LEU A 286 26.57 -13.48 12.38
CA LEU A 286 26.28 -14.49 13.40
C LEU A 286 27.17 -15.75 13.29
N GLY A 287 28.12 -15.78 12.37
CA GLY A 287 28.97 -16.95 12.11
C GLY A 287 28.24 -18.09 11.38
N LEU A 288 27.06 -17.83 10.83
CA LEU A 288 26.25 -18.81 10.12
C LEU A 288 26.53 -18.74 8.62
N LEU A 289 27.15 -19.77 8.05
CA LEU A 289 27.37 -19.84 6.62
C LEU A 289 26.05 -20.13 5.89
N PRO A 290 25.63 -19.25 4.98
CA PRO A 290 24.41 -19.51 4.18
C PRO A 290 24.65 -20.74 3.29
N ARG A 291 23.76 -21.74 3.40
CA ARG A 291 23.75 -22.87 2.50
C ARG A 291 23.11 -22.44 1.17
N VAL A 292 23.87 -22.55 0.08
CA VAL A 292 23.35 -22.32 -1.26
C VAL A 292 22.49 -23.53 -1.65
N SER A 293 21.16 -23.37 -1.59
CA SER A 293 20.23 -24.36 -2.11
C SER A 293 20.06 -24.14 -3.64
N PRO A 294 19.84 -25.22 -4.44
CA PRO A 294 19.51 -25.08 -5.86
C PRO A 294 18.35 -24.11 -6.16
N ALA A 295 17.41 -23.98 -5.23
CA ALA A 295 16.33 -22.99 -5.30
C ALA A 295 16.82 -21.53 -5.17
N CYS A 296 18.00 -21.30 -4.61
CA CYS A 296 18.60 -19.96 -4.53
C CYS A 296 19.43 -19.62 -5.78
N SER A 297 19.97 -20.60 -6.50
CA SER A 297 20.77 -20.37 -7.69
C SER A 297 19.98 -19.73 -8.85
N SER A 298 18.67 -19.91 -8.91
CA SER A 298 17.79 -19.24 -9.87
C SER A 298 17.47 -17.78 -9.50
N LEU A 299 17.89 -17.32 -8.32
CA LEU A 299 17.64 -15.95 -7.84
C LEU A 299 18.82 -15.00 -8.12
N PHE A 300 19.95 -15.54 -8.49
CA PHE A 300 21.15 -14.80 -8.90
C PHE A 300 21.37 -14.93 -10.41
#